data_c1592b7fadccb500333415db56bd5b13
#
_entry.id   c1592b7fadccb500333415db56bd5b13
#
_cell.length_a   1.000
_cell.length_b   1.000
_cell.length_c   1.000
_cell.angle_alpha   90.00
_cell.angle_beta   90.00
_cell.angle_gamma   90.00
#
_symmetry.space_group_name_H-M   'P 1'
#
loop_
_entity.id
_entity.type
_entity.pdbx_description
1 polymer ?
#
loop_
_entity_poly.entity_id
_entity_poly.type
_entity_poly.pdbx_seq_one_letter_code
_entity_poly.pdbx_strand_id
1 'polypeptide(L)'
;ILFMGIIIFRQITPFLGGLLGALTIYILVRTQMTHLTEKWKLKRSVAALLITAETVMVFLVPLGLTIWLLVNQLQDINLDPQTFIAPMQQVAEFIKEKTGYDVLGKDTLSFIVSILPRIGQIIMESISSLAINLFVMVFVLYFMLIGGKKMEAYVNDILPFNEANTQEVIHEINMIVRSNAIGIPLLAIIQGGVAMIGYLIFGAPNVLVLGFLTCFATIIPMVGTALIWFPVAAYLAVTGDWFNAIGLAAYGGIVISQSDNLIRFIL
;
A
#
# COMPACT_ATOMS: atom_id res chain seq x y z
N ILE A 1 2.71 21.83 30.10
CA ILE A 1 3.39 21.75 28.79
C ILE A 1 3.34 20.31 28.25
N LEU A 2 3.78 19.30 29.03
CA LEU A 2 3.83 17.90 28.62
C LEU A 2 2.44 17.33 28.28
N PHE A 3 1.42 17.61 29.08
CA PHE A 3 0.04 17.20 28.86
C PHE A 3 -0.56 17.80 27.58
N MET A 4 -0.34 19.09 27.32
CA MET A 4 -0.75 19.71 26.05
C MET A 4 -0.02 19.14 24.86
N GLY A 5 1.29 18.85 24.99
CA GLY A 5 2.06 18.19 23.93
C GLY A 5 1.49 16.83 23.56
N ILE A 6 1.12 16.00 24.53
CA ILE A 6 0.50 14.68 24.28
C ILE A 6 -0.86 14.83 23.59
N ILE A 7 -1.69 15.79 24.00
CA ILE A 7 -3.00 16.03 23.36
C ILE A 7 -2.80 16.45 21.90
N ILE A 8 -1.92 17.42 21.64
CA ILE A 8 -1.63 17.91 20.29
C ILE A 8 -1.10 16.77 19.42
N PHE A 9 -0.15 15.99 19.94
CA PHE A 9 0.41 14.85 19.21
C PHE A 9 -0.68 13.82 18.86
N ARG A 10 -1.55 13.49 19.80
CA ARG A 10 -2.66 12.56 19.59
C ARG A 10 -3.65 13.08 18.54
N GLN A 11 -3.90 14.38 18.49
CA GLN A 11 -4.79 14.99 17.50
C GLN A 11 -4.17 15.06 16.10
N ILE A 12 -2.84 15.17 15.99
CA ILE A 12 -2.12 15.22 14.71
C ILE A 12 -1.89 13.81 14.15
N THR A 13 -1.81 12.79 15.00
CA THR A 13 -1.54 11.40 14.60
C THR A 13 -2.37 10.91 13.42
N PRO A 14 -3.70 11.15 13.31
CA PRO A 14 -4.50 10.71 12.16
C PRO A 14 -4.08 11.34 10.82
N PHE A 15 -3.42 12.50 10.85
CA PHE A 15 -3.00 13.27 9.68
C PHE A 15 -1.52 13.06 9.31
N LEU A 16 -0.76 12.30 10.14
CA LEU A 16 0.67 12.08 9.92
C LEU A 16 0.96 11.45 8.56
N GLY A 17 0.12 10.52 8.09
CA GLY A 17 0.27 9.92 6.77
C GLY A 17 0.25 10.96 5.66
N GLY A 18 -0.70 11.89 5.71
CA GLY A 18 -0.82 13.00 4.75
C GLY A 18 0.36 13.97 4.82
N LEU A 19 0.80 14.32 6.03
CA LEU A 19 1.95 15.22 6.25
C LEU A 19 3.26 14.60 5.74
N LEU A 20 3.54 13.34 6.09
CA LEU A 20 4.73 12.63 5.64
C LEU A 20 4.69 12.39 4.12
N GLY A 21 3.52 12.06 3.58
CA GLY A 21 3.33 11.95 2.14
C GLY A 21 3.61 13.26 1.40
N ALA A 22 3.12 14.40 1.93
CA ALA A 22 3.40 15.72 1.37
C ALA A 22 4.90 16.04 1.39
N LEU A 23 5.60 15.74 2.50
CA LEU A 23 7.04 15.95 2.63
C LEU A 23 7.81 15.08 1.62
N THR A 24 7.45 13.82 1.50
CA THR A 24 8.06 12.88 0.56
C THR A 24 7.93 13.37 -0.88
N ILE A 25 6.71 13.73 -1.29
CA ILE A 25 6.46 14.24 -2.64
C ILE A 25 7.15 15.59 -2.86
N TYR A 26 7.15 16.48 -1.86
CA TYR A 26 7.87 17.76 -1.94
C TYR A 26 9.36 17.55 -2.26
N ILE A 27 10.03 16.62 -1.59
CA ILE A 27 11.43 16.30 -1.85
C ILE A 27 11.65 15.81 -3.28
N LEU A 28 10.72 15.05 -3.84
CA LEU A 28 10.80 14.56 -5.22
C LEU A 28 10.63 15.68 -6.25
N VAL A 29 9.62 16.55 -6.03
CA VAL A 29 9.19 17.53 -7.05
C VAL A 29 9.78 18.92 -6.86
N ARG A 30 10.53 19.20 -5.78
CA ARG A 30 11.12 20.54 -5.54
C ARG A 30 12.06 20.99 -6.66
N THR A 31 12.74 20.05 -7.32
CA THR A 31 13.58 20.36 -8.48
C THR A 31 12.76 20.80 -9.69
N GLN A 32 11.57 20.20 -9.89
CA GLN A 32 10.63 20.64 -10.93
C GLN A 32 10.13 22.05 -10.61
N MET A 33 9.82 22.34 -9.33
CA MET A 33 9.38 23.65 -8.89
C MET A 33 10.39 24.75 -9.20
N THR A 34 11.69 24.52 -8.93
CA THR A 34 12.76 25.43 -9.31
C THR A 34 12.86 25.61 -10.82
N HIS A 35 12.76 24.52 -11.57
CA HIS A 35 12.80 24.56 -13.03
C HIS A 35 11.65 25.39 -13.63
N LEU A 36 10.41 25.21 -13.17
CA LEU A 36 9.25 25.95 -13.64
C LEU A 36 9.30 27.44 -13.27
N THR A 37 9.82 27.76 -12.07
CA THR A 37 9.87 29.14 -11.60
C THR A 37 11.08 29.92 -12.14
N GLU A 38 12.25 29.29 -12.31
CA GLU A 38 13.48 29.98 -12.73
C GLU A 38 13.67 29.95 -14.25
N LYS A 39 13.39 28.81 -14.91
CA LYS A 39 13.59 28.68 -16.36
C LYS A 39 12.36 29.13 -17.13
N TRP A 40 11.17 28.73 -16.71
CA TRP A 40 9.92 29.10 -17.38
C TRP A 40 9.27 30.37 -16.83
N LYS A 41 9.89 30.98 -15.79
CA LYS A 41 9.45 32.24 -15.16
C LYS A 41 7.97 32.24 -14.73
N LEU A 42 7.41 31.08 -14.42
CA LEU A 42 6.06 30.95 -13.93
C LEU A 42 5.94 31.53 -12.51
N LYS A 43 4.79 32.11 -12.20
CA LYS A 43 4.47 32.51 -10.82
C LYS A 43 4.48 31.27 -9.91
N ARG A 44 5.06 31.38 -8.72
CA ARG A 44 5.19 30.25 -7.77
C ARG A 44 3.86 29.56 -7.50
N SER A 45 2.77 30.30 -7.33
CA SER A 45 1.44 29.72 -7.10
C SER A 45 0.96 28.87 -8.28
N VAL A 46 1.23 29.31 -9.53
CA VAL A 46 0.84 28.57 -10.73
C VAL A 46 1.70 27.31 -10.87
N ALA A 47 3.02 27.42 -10.69
CA ALA A 47 3.90 26.28 -10.72
C ALA A 47 3.54 25.24 -9.62
N ALA A 48 3.25 25.69 -8.40
CA ALA A 48 2.79 24.83 -7.33
C ALA A 48 1.48 24.12 -7.66
N LEU A 49 0.50 24.83 -8.25
CA LEU A 49 -0.78 24.26 -8.67
C LEU A 49 -0.58 23.18 -9.74
N LEU A 50 0.27 23.44 -10.75
CA LEU A 50 0.56 22.47 -11.82
C LEU A 50 1.22 21.20 -11.28
N ILE A 51 2.24 21.34 -10.42
CA ILE A 51 2.92 20.19 -9.82
C ILE A 51 1.98 19.42 -8.90
N THR A 52 1.15 20.11 -8.11
CA THR A 52 0.16 19.45 -7.27
C THR A 52 -0.87 18.68 -8.10
N ALA A 53 -1.36 19.28 -9.21
CA ALA A 53 -2.25 18.61 -10.14
C ALA A 53 -1.59 17.41 -10.82
N GLU A 54 -0.33 17.52 -11.24
CA GLU A 54 0.47 16.40 -11.76
C GLU A 54 0.58 15.28 -10.72
N THR A 55 0.89 15.61 -9.46
CA THR A 55 0.96 14.65 -8.35
C THR A 55 -0.37 13.92 -8.16
N VAL A 56 -1.48 14.65 -8.16
CA VAL A 56 -2.83 14.06 -8.07
C VAL A 56 -3.06 13.08 -9.21
N MET A 57 -2.73 13.48 -10.46
CA MET A 57 -2.92 12.62 -11.63
C MET A 57 -2.05 11.37 -11.60
N VAL A 58 -0.78 11.49 -11.22
CA VAL A 58 0.17 10.37 -11.23
C VAL A 58 -0.08 9.38 -10.09
N PHE A 59 -0.44 9.85 -8.89
CA PHE A 59 -0.58 9.00 -7.72
C PHE A 59 -2.04 8.68 -7.37
N LEU A 60 -2.94 9.68 -7.39
CA LEU A 60 -4.31 9.48 -6.94
C LEU A 60 -5.22 8.84 -7.99
N VAL A 61 -5.00 9.10 -9.28
CA VAL A 61 -5.83 8.50 -10.32
C VAL A 61 -5.62 6.99 -10.39
N PRO A 62 -4.37 6.45 -10.47
CA PRO A 62 -4.16 5.00 -10.43
C PRO A 62 -4.67 4.35 -9.15
N LEU A 63 -4.46 5.00 -7.99
CA LEU A 63 -4.95 4.51 -6.71
C LEU A 63 -6.49 4.47 -6.68
N GLY A 64 -7.14 5.55 -7.12
CA GLY A 64 -8.60 5.64 -7.19
C GLY A 64 -9.21 4.61 -8.14
N LEU A 65 -8.60 4.40 -9.32
CA LEU A 65 -9.00 3.34 -10.26
C LEU A 65 -8.88 1.95 -9.63
N THR A 66 -7.79 1.70 -8.90
CA THR A 66 -7.61 0.41 -8.24
C THR A 66 -8.66 0.19 -7.15
N ILE A 67 -8.91 1.18 -6.30
CA ILE A 67 -9.97 1.10 -5.29
C ILE A 67 -11.33 0.88 -5.94
N TRP A 68 -11.63 1.61 -7.02
CA TRP A 68 -12.88 1.46 -7.76
C TRP A 68 -13.05 0.05 -8.35
N LEU A 69 -11.99 -0.51 -8.98
CA LEU A 69 -11.98 -1.87 -9.49
C LEU A 69 -12.20 -2.89 -8.37
N LEU A 70 -11.53 -2.71 -7.23
CA LEU A 70 -11.68 -3.59 -6.07
C LEU A 70 -13.09 -3.54 -5.50
N VAL A 71 -13.66 -2.34 -5.33
CA VAL A 71 -15.03 -2.17 -4.81
C VAL A 71 -16.04 -2.80 -5.75
N ASN A 72 -15.92 -2.59 -7.06
CA ASN A 72 -16.81 -3.24 -8.03
C ASN A 72 -16.69 -4.75 -7.98
N GLN A 73 -15.46 -5.29 -7.93
CA GLN A 73 -15.25 -6.73 -7.84
C GLN A 73 -15.83 -7.33 -6.54
N LEU A 74 -15.70 -6.59 -5.43
CA LEU A 74 -16.28 -7.02 -4.14
C LEU A 74 -17.80 -6.97 -4.11
N GLN A 75 -18.43 -6.07 -4.89
CA GLN A 75 -19.88 -6.01 -5.02
C GLN A 75 -20.45 -7.22 -5.80
N ASP A 76 -19.68 -7.76 -6.75
CA ASP A 76 -20.05 -8.96 -7.50
C ASP A 76 -19.82 -10.26 -6.68
N ILE A 77 -19.00 -10.20 -5.64
CA ILE A 77 -18.83 -11.30 -4.69
C ILE A 77 -20.04 -11.28 -3.75
N ASN A 78 -20.90 -12.28 -3.91
CA ASN A 78 -21.99 -12.51 -2.99
C ASN A 78 -21.40 -12.76 -1.59
N LEU A 79 -21.36 -11.73 -0.75
CA LEU A 79 -20.85 -11.80 0.64
C LEU A 79 -21.80 -12.59 1.56
N ASP A 80 -22.63 -13.47 0.98
CA ASP A 80 -23.41 -14.42 1.75
C ASP A 80 -22.42 -15.30 2.53
N PRO A 81 -22.46 -15.28 3.87
CA PRO A 81 -21.58 -16.11 4.69
C PRO A 81 -21.59 -17.58 4.26
N GLN A 82 -22.70 -18.07 3.72
CA GLN A 82 -22.84 -19.44 3.25
C GLN A 82 -21.96 -19.75 2.04
N THR A 83 -21.70 -18.78 1.16
CA THR A 83 -20.83 -18.95 0.00
C THR A 83 -19.36 -19.20 0.41
N PHE A 84 -18.94 -18.67 1.55
CA PHE A 84 -17.60 -18.91 2.10
C PHE A 84 -17.55 -20.12 3.03
N ILE A 85 -18.63 -20.39 3.76
CA ILE A 85 -18.72 -21.50 4.73
C ILE A 85 -18.78 -22.85 4.02
N ALA A 86 -19.52 -22.97 2.92
CA ALA A 86 -19.71 -24.23 2.22
C ALA A 86 -18.38 -24.85 1.70
N PRO A 87 -17.50 -24.09 0.99
CA PRO A 87 -16.18 -24.62 0.61
C PRO A 87 -15.30 -24.97 1.81
N MET A 88 -15.35 -24.15 2.87
CA MET A 88 -14.56 -24.42 4.08
C MET A 88 -15.03 -25.68 4.82
N GLN A 89 -16.34 -25.94 4.84
CA GLN A 89 -16.88 -27.18 5.39
C GLN A 89 -16.44 -28.40 4.59
N GLN A 90 -16.41 -28.32 3.26
CA GLN A 90 -15.90 -29.42 2.43
C GLN A 90 -14.42 -29.74 2.72
N VAL A 91 -13.58 -28.71 2.92
CA VAL A 91 -12.18 -28.92 3.30
C VAL A 91 -12.05 -29.51 4.69
N ALA A 92 -12.85 -29.03 5.64
CA ALA A 92 -12.82 -29.57 6.99
C ALA A 92 -13.27 -31.03 7.06
N GLU A 93 -14.33 -31.39 6.31
CA GLU A 93 -14.78 -32.76 6.17
C GLU A 93 -13.71 -33.65 5.55
N PHE A 94 -13.04 -33.17 4.48
CA PHE A 94 -11.93 -33.88 3.85
C PHE A 94 -10.74 -34.07 4.81
N ILE A 95 -10.37 -33.06 5.58
CA ILE A 95 -9.31 -33.14 6.59
C ILE A 95 -9.73 -34.11 7.72
N LYS A 96 -10.98 -34.02 8.18
CA LYS A 96 -11.52 -34.88 9.22
C LYS A 96 -11.53 -36.36 8.78
N GLU A 97 -11.91 -36.62 7.53
CA GLU A 97 -11.89 -37.97 6.97
C GLU A 97 -10.47 -38.55 6.85
N LYS A 98 -9.50 -37.71 6.49
CA LYS A 98 -8.09 -38.13 6.30
C LYS A 98 -7.27 -38.16 7.58
N THR A 99 -7.50 -37.26 8.53
CA THR A 99 -6.63 -37.05 9.71
C THR A 99 -7.36 -37.35 11.03
N GLY A 100 -8.68 -37.47 11.03
CA GLY A 100 -9.48 -37.63 12.25
C GLY A 100 -9.67 -36.35 13.08
N TYR A 101 -9.04 -35.24 12.68
CA TYR A 101 -9.14 -33.96 13.39
C TYR A 101 -10.27 -33.07 12.82
N ASP A 102 -11.15 -32.58 13.71
CA ASP A 102 -12.19 -31.60 13.34
C ASP A 102 -11.60 -30.19 13.38
N VAL A 103 -11.19 -29.71 12.22
CA VAL A 103 -10.53 -28.38 12.07
C VAL A 103 -11.56 -27.23 12.08
N LEU A 104 -12.81 -27.52 11.77
CA LEU A 104 -13.91 -26.54 11.74
C LEU A 104 -15.00 -26.89 12.75
N GLY A 105 -14.67 -26.80 14.03
CA GLY A 105 -15.64 -26.81 15.11
C GLY A 105 -16.64 -25.65 14.99
N LYS A 106 -17.81 -25.77 15.66
CA LYS A 106 -18.85 -24.72 15.67
C LYS A 106 -18.30 -23.35 16.08
N ASP A 107 -17.26 -23.33 16.93
CA ASP A 107 -16.62 -22.09 17.39
C ASP A 107 -15.82 -21.40 16.29
N THR A 108 -15.14 -22.16 15.41
CA THR A 108 -14.39 -21.62 14.27
C THR A 108 -15.32 -21.00 13.23
N LEU A 109 -16.46 -21.65 12.96
CA LEU A 109 -17.46 -21.11 12.03
C LEU A 109 -18.09 -19.81 12.56
N SER A 110 -18.45 -19.78 13.85
CA SER A 110 -18.99 -18.58 14.48
C SER A 110 -18.00 -17.42 14.49
N PHE A 111 -16.71 -17.72 14.68
CA PHE A 111 -15.62 -16.74 14.61
C PHE A 111 -15.48 -16.15 13.20
N ILE A 112 -15.51 -16.98 12.15
CA ILE A 112 -15.43 -16.53 10.75
C ILE A 112 -16.62 -15.62 10.39
N VAL A 113 -17.84 -16.03 10.76
CA VAL A 113 -19.05 -15.23 10.53
C VAL A 113 -18.98 -13.88 11.26
N SER A 114 -18.39 -13.84 12.45
CA SER A 114 -18.23 -12.59 13.23
C SER A 114 -17.17 -11.65 12.68
N ILE A 115 -16.16 -12.17 11.98
CA ILE A 115 -15.07 -11.37 11.40
C ILE A 115 -15.49 -10.66 10.11
N LEU A 116 -16.37 -11.27 9.29
CA LEU A 116 -16.76 -10.72 7.99
C LEU A 116 -17.29 -9.27 8.07
N PRO A 117 -18.25 -8.93 8.96
CA PRO A 117 -18.72 -7.56 9.13
C PRO A 117 -17.60 -6.63 9.63
N ARG A 118 -16.71 -7.15 10.48
CA ARG A 118 -15.59 -6.39 11.04
C ARG A 118 -14.54 -6.03 9.97
N ILE A 119 -14.28 -6.95 9.04
CA ILE A 119 -13.42 -6.67 7.87
C ILE A 119 -14.03 -5.56 7.01
N GLY A 120 -15.33 -5.62 6.74
CA GLY A 120 -16.04 -4.58 6.00
C GLY A 120 -15.91 -3.21 6.69
N GLN A 121 -16.08 -3.16 8.00
CA GLN A 121 -15.93 -1.93 8.78
C GLN A 121 -14.49 -1.40 8.72
N ILE A 122 -13.48 -2.25 8.90
CA ILE A 122 -12.05 -1.88 8.81
C ILE A 122 -11.73 -1.31 7.43
N ILE A 123 -12.25 -1.92 6.35
CA ILE A 123 -12.05 -1.42 4.98
C ILE A 123 -12.68 -0.02 4.82
N MET A 124 -13.89 0.20 5.30
CA MET A 124 -14.57 1.50 5.20
C MET A 124 -13.84 2.58 6.02
N GLU A 125 -13.39 2.27 7.23
CA GLU A 125 -12.59 3.16 8.06
C GLU A 125 -11.24 3.50 7.39
N SER A 126 -10.60 2.51 6.78
CA SER A 126 -9.34 2.68 6.05
C SER A 126 -9.50 3.58 4.83
N ILE A 127 -10.58 3.41 4.04
CA ILE A 127 -10.90 4.27 2.89
C ILE A 127 -11.14 5.71 3.34
N SER A 128 -11.89 5.91 4.42
CA SER A 128 -12.17 7.25 4.96
C SER A 128 -10.89 7.92 5.45
N SER A 129 -10.05 7.20 6.19
CA SER A 129 -8.75 7.68 6.65
C SER A 129 -7.82 8.02 5.49
N LEU A 130 -7.79 7.17 4.46
CA LEU A 130 -7.02 7.43 3.25
C LEU A 130 -7.46 8.72 2.57
N ALA A 131 -8.76 8.94 2.37
CA ALA A 131 -9.30 10.14 1.73
C ALA A 131 -8.90 11.42 2.48
N ILE A 132 -9.00 11.41 3.82
CA ILE A 132 -8.56 12.52 4.67
C ILE A 132 -7.05 12.77 4.51
N ASN A 133 -6.23 11.73 4.58
CA ASN A 133 -4.77 11.85 4.46
C ASN A 133 -4.37 12.32 3.06
N LEU A 134 -5.06 11.91 2.00
CA LEU A 134 -4.83 12.40 0.64
C LEU A 134 -5.18 13.89 0.50
N PHE A 135 -6.29 14.33 1.08
CA PHE A 135 -6.65 15.74 1.11
C PHE A 135 -5.60 16.58 1.84
N VAL A 136 -5.18 16.13 3.04
CA VAL A 136 -4.11 16.79 3.81
C VAL A 136 -2.81 16.82 3.02
N MET A 137 -2.44 15.72 2.38
CA MET A 137 -1.22 15.61 1.58
C MET A 137 -1.21 16.62 0.43
N VAL A 138 -2.29 16.71 -0.35
CA VAL A 138 -2.42 17.65 -1.49
C VAL A 138 -2.37 19.09 -1.01
N PHE A 139 -3.12 19.40 0.05
CA PHE A 139 -3.18 20.73 0.63
C PHE A 139 -1.81 21.19 1.17
N VAL A 140 -1.18 20.37 1.99
CA VAL A 140 0.12 20.67 2.59
C VAL A 140 1.21 20.75 1.51
N LEU A 141 1.22 19.83 0.53
CA LEU A 141 2.16 19.87 -0.60
C LEU A 141 2.09 21.20 -1.35
N TYR A 142 0.90 21.69 -1.66
CA TYR A 142 0.71 22.97 -2.34
C TYR A 142 1.37 24.12 -1.57
N PHE A 143 1.12 24.21 -0.26
CA PHE A 143 1.72 25.26 0.56
C PHE A 143 3.23 25.08 0.76
N MET A 144 3.71 23.83 0.87
CA MET A 144 5.15 23.56 0.92
C MET A 144 5.84 23.99 -0.37
N LEU A 145 5.25 23.78 -1.55
CA LEU A 145 5.82 24.22 -2.82
C LEU A 145 5.90 25.75 -2.91
N ILE A 146 4.90 26.47 -2.43
CA ILE A 146 4.94 27.94 -2.40
C ILE A 146 6.00 28.47 -1.43
N GLY A 147 6.05 27.91 -0.21
CA GLY A 147 6.89 28.36 0.89
C GLY A 147 8.27 27.70 0.98
N GLY A 148 8.57 26.74 0.10
CA GLY A 148 9.66 25.79 0.25
C GLY A 148 11.01 26.35 0.65
N LYS A 149 11.50 27.40 -0.05
CA LYS A 149 12.78 28.03 0.28
C LYS A 149 12.82 28.60 1.71
N LYS A 150 11.72 29.17 2.19
CA LYS A 150 11.62 29.70 3.57
C LYS A 150 11.52 28.58 4.59
N MET A 151 10.77 27.52 4.26
CA MET A 151 10.63 26.35 5.11
C MET A 151 11.97 25.63 5.26
N GLU A 152 12.70 25.40 4.17
CA GLU A 152 14.02 24.76 4.20
C GLU A 152 15.02 25.57 5.04
N ALA A 153 15.05 26.92 4.88
CA ALA A 153 15.89 27.78 5.70
C ALA A 153 15.53 27.69 7.19
N TYR A 154 14.24 27.72 7.51
CA TYR A 154 13.77 27.59 8.89
C TYR A 154 14.07 26.23 9.52
N VAL A 155 13.96 25.14 8.75
CA VAL A 155 14.35 23.80 9.21
C VAL A 155 15.85 23.74 9.49
N ASN A 156 16.68 24.33 8.63
CA ASN A 156 18.13 24.40 8.86
C ASN A 156 18.50 25.17 10.16
N ASP A 157 17.77 26.26 10.46
CA ASP A 157 18.02 27.07 11.66
C ASP A 157 17.60 26.39 12.96
N ILE A 158 16.58 25.48 12.90
CA ILE A 158 16.08 24.78 14.11
C ILE A 158 16.91 23.54 14.44
N LEU A 159 17.58 22.93 13.46
CA LEU A 159 18.35 21.72 13.70
C LEU A 159 19.51 22.01 14.66
N PRO A 160 19.61 21.25 15.77
CA PRO A 160 20.62 21.48 16.80
C PRO A 160 22.00 20.92 16.41
N PHE A 161 22.36 21.02 15.14
CA PHE A 161 23.62 20.54 14.59
C PHE A 161 24.47 21.71 14.04
N ASN A 162 25.78 21.51 13.94
CA ASN A 162 26.62 22.44 13.20
C ASN A 162 26.30 22.37 11.69
N GLU A 163 26.69 23.40 10.93
CA GLU A 163 26.30 23.52 9.51
C GLU A 163 26.73 22.30 8.66
N ALA A 164 27.91 21.71 8.93
CA ALA A 164 28.41 20.55 8.20
C ALA A 164 27.52 19.32 8.45
N ASN A 165 27.20 19.01 9.72
CA ASN A 165 26.36 17.88 10.07
C ASN A 165 24.91 18.08 9.63
N THR A 166 24.40 19.30 9.64
CA THR A 166 23.06 19.62 9.14
C THR A 166 22.95 19.31 7.65
N GLN A 167 23.94 19.69 6.85
CA GLN A 167 23.97 19.40 5.42
C GLN A 167 24.06 17.90 5.13
N GLU A 168 24.87 17.17 5.91
CA GLU A 168 25.01 15.72 5.78
C GLU A 168 23.68 15.00 6.10
N VAL A 169 23.04 15.33 7.22
CA VAL A 169 21.75 14.77 7.62
C VAL A 169 20.66 15.07 6.59
N ILE A 170 20.58 16.29 6.08
CA ILE A 170 19.59 16.64 5.05
C ILE A 170 19.90 15.91 3.73
N HIS A 171 21.16 15.73 3.38
CA HIS A 171 21.55 14.97 2.19
C HIS A 171 21.14 13.50 2.33
N GLU A 172 21.40 12.87 3.45
CA GLU A 172 20.98 11.48 3.73
C GLU A 172 19.46 11.31 3.72
N ILE A 173 18.73 12.22 4.39
CA ILE A 173 17.27 12.19 4.37
C ILE A 173 16.74 12.28 2.93
N ASN A 174 17.26 13.22 2.14
CA ASN A 174 16.87 13.39 0.75
C ASN A 174 17.15 12.12 -0.09
N MET A 175 18.31 11.51 0.11
CA MET A 175 18.71 10.29 -0.58
C MET A 175 17.79 9.13 -0.21
N ILE A 176 17.55 8.89 1.09
CA ILE A 176 16.67 7.82 1.59
C ILE A 176 15.23 8.02 1.09
N VAL A 177 14.69 9.23 1.23
CA VAL A 177 13.32 9.54 0.79
C VAL A 177 13.18 9.33 -0.72
N ARG A 178 14.13 9.83 -1.52
CA ARG A 178 14.09 9.70 -2.98
C ARG A 178 14.23 8.26 -3.43
N SER A 179 15.14 7.49 -2.83
CA SER A 179 15.33 6.08 -3.14
C SER A 179 14.08 5.26 -2.81
N ASN A 180 13.50 5.45 -1.64
CA ASN A 180 12.29 4.73 -1.24
C ASN A 180 11.06 5.16 -2.04
N ALA A 181 10.90 6.45 -2.32
CA ALA A 181 9.73 6.95 -3.05
C ALA A 181 9.69 6.51 -4.52
N ILE A 182 10.82 6.17 -5.11
CA ILE A 182 10.91 5.60 -6.46
C ILE A 182 11.00 4.07 -6.37
N GLY A 183 11.80 3.54 -5.45
CA GLY A 183 12.09 2.12 -5.31
C GLY A 183 10.85 1.31 -4.92
N ILE A 184 10.06 1.78 -3.94
CA ILE A 184 8.88 1.05 -3.46
C ILE A 184 7.81 0.90 -4.56
N PRO A 185 7.38 1.94 -5.30
CA PRO A 185 6.44 1.76 -6.41
C PRO A 185 6.98 0.88 -7.54
N LEU A 186 8.26 1.01 -7.87
CA LEU A 186 8.88 0.17 -8.89
C LEU A 186 8.88 -1.31 -8.46
N LEU A 187 9.27 -1.57 -7.22
CA LEU A 187 9.21 -2.90 -6.61
C LEU A 187 7.78 -3.46 -6.65
N ALA A 188 6.79 -2.66 -6.27
CA ALA A 188 5.38 -3.05 -6.27
C ALA A 188 4.89 -3.45 -7.67
N ILE A 189 5.24 -2.68 -8.69
CA ILE A 189 4.87 -2.97 -10.09
C ILE A 189 5.52 -4.29 -10.55
N ILE A 190 6.80 -4.48 -10.27
CA ILE A 190 7.53 -5.69 -10.67
C ILE A 190 6.96 -6.91 -9.94
N GLN A 191 6.75 -6.84 -8.63
CA GLN A 191 6.18 -7.95 -7.85
C GLN A 191 4.75 -8.27 -8.25
N GLY A 192 3.93 -7.25 -8.50
CA GLY A 192 2.58 -7.47 -9.03
C GLY A 192 2.59 -8.14 -10.40
N GLY A 193 3.51 -7.73 -11.29
CA GLY A 193 3.70 -8.37 -12.60
C GLY A 193 4.15 -9.82 -12.49
N VAL A 194 5.12 -10.11 -11.62
CA VAL A 194 5.57 -11.48 -11.33
C VAL A 194 4.43 -12.32 -10.77
N ALA A 195 3.65 -11.77 -9.84
CA ALA A 195 2.50 -12.44 -9.26
C ALA A 195 1.40 -12.72 -10.31
N MET A 196 1.10 -11.75 -11.20
CA MET A 196 0.14 -11.94 -12.29
C MET A 196 0.53 -13.10 -13.21
N ILE A 197 1.81 -13.25 -13.53
CA ILE A 197 2.32 -14.38 -14.31
C ILE A 197 2.01 -15.70 -13.59
N GLY A 198 2.28 -15.79 -12.29
CA GLY A 198 1.96 -16.97 -11.50
C GLY A 198 0.46 -17.25 -11.44
N TYR A 199 -0.37 -16.25 -11.19
CA TYR A 199 -1.83 -16.40 -11.16
C TYR A 199 -2.40 -16.86 -12.52
N LEU A 200 -1.81 -16.40 -13.62
CA LEU A 200 -2.21 -16.78 -14.97
C LEU A 200 -1.81 -18.24 -15.27
N ILE A 201 -0.60 -18.65 -14.93
CA ILE A 201 -0.09 -20.01 -15.15
C ILE A 201 -0.91 -21.04 -14.36
N PHE A 202 -1.25 -20.72 -13.11
CA PHE A 202 -1.95 -21.64 -12.21
C PHE A 202 -3.47 -21.43 -12.20
N GLY A 203 -4.04 -20.73 -13.19
CA GLY A 203 -5.48 -20.63 -13.40
C GLY A 203 -6.24 -19.92 -12.26
N ALA A 204 -5.59 -19.01 -11.53
CA ALA A 204 -6.25 -18.24 -10.49
C ALA A 204 -7.35 -17.33 -11.09
N PRO A 205 -8.49 -17.11 -10.39
CA PRO A 205 -9.53 -16.22 -10.86
C PRO A 205 -9.07 -14.76 -10.82
N ASN A 206 -9.62 -13.93 -11.71
CA ASN A 206 -9.41 -12.46 -11.67
C ASN A 206 -7.94 -12.01 -11.54
N VAL A 207 -7.06 -12.57 -12.37
CA VAL A 207 -5.60 -12.37 -12.36
C VAL A 207 -5.19 -10.90 -12.23
N LEU A 208 -5.86 -9.99 -12.96
CA LEU A 208 -5.55 -8.56 -12.92
C LEU A 208 -5.80 -7.98 -11.50
N VAL A 209 -6.93 -8.31 -10.91
CA VAL A 209 -7.28 -7.82 -9.56
C VAL A 209 -6.30 -8.35 -8.52
N LEU A 210 -5.99 -9.65 -8.57
CA LEU A 210 -5.02 -10.28 -7.67
C LEU A 210 -3.62 -9.71 -7.82
N GLY A 211 -3.21 -9.41 -9.06
CA GLY A 211 -1.94 -8.76 -9.33
C GLY A 211 -1.87 -7.34 -8.77
N PHE A 212 -2.91 -6.54 -8.98
CA PHE A 212 -3.01 -5.20 -8.38
C PHE A 212 -3.02 -5.26 -6.85
N LEU A 213 -3.79 -6.19 -6.26
CA LEU A 213 -3.74 -6.42 -4.81
C LEU A 213 -2.34 -6.75 -4.32
N THR A 214 -1.60 -7.58 -5.07
CA THR A 214 -0.23 -7.93 -4.74
C THR A 214 0.69 -6.70 -4.82
N CYS A 215 0.52 -5.80 -5.79
CA CYS A 215 1.26 -4.53 -5.84
C CYS A 215 1.12 -3.74 -4.54
N PHE A 216 -0.11 -3.59 -4.03
CA PHE A 216 -0.35 -2.86 -2.78
C PHE A 216 0.12 -3.64 -1.54
N ALA A 217 -0.09 -4.94 -1.53
CA ALA A 217 0.35 -5.80 -0.44
C ALA A 217 1.88 -5.78 -0.26
N THR A 218 2.64 -5.59 -1.34
CA THR A 218 4.11 -5.45 -1.34
C THR A 218 4.62 -4.34 -0.42
N ILE A 219 3.81 -3.34 -0.12
CA ILE A 219 4.16 -2.26 0.84
C ILE A 219 4.48 -2.86 2.22
N ILE A 220 3.86 -3.99 2.57
CA ILE A 220 4.14 -4.73 3.81
C ILE A 220 5.28 -5.73 3.54
N PRO A 221 6.50 -5.47 4.03
CA PRO A 221 7.64 -6.34 3.74
C PRO A 221 7.40 -7.78 4.20
N MET A 222 7.89 -8.75 3.42
CA MET A 222 7.90 -10.20 3.68
C MET A 222 6.52 -10.87 3.73
N VAL A 223 5.53 -10.26 4.37
CA VAL A 223 4.20 -10.88 4.60
C VAL A 223 3.19 -10.42 3.57
N GLY A 224 3.36 -9.22 3.01
CA GLY A 224 2.33 -8.58 2.18
C GLY A 224 1.89 -9.42 0.98
N THR A 225 2.82 -9.90 0.19
CA THR A 225 2.49 -10.73 -0.99
C THR A 225 1.87 -12.07 -0.59
N ALA A 226 2.26 -12.65 0.56
CA ALA A 226 1.71 -13.90 1.06
C ALA A 226 0.22 -13.76 1.45
N LEU A 227 -0.19 -12.57 1.91
CA LEU A 227 -1.60 -12.28 2.20
C LEU A 227 -2.51 -12.43 0.98
N ILE A 228 -1.94 -12.38 -0.23
CA ILE A 228 -2.71 -12.52 -1.48
C ILE A 228 -2.53 -13.92 -2.07
N TRP A 229 -1.30 -14.39 -2.34
CA TRP A 229 -1.11 -15.66 -3.01
C TRP A 229 -1.49 -16.86 -2.14
N PHE A 230 -1.35 -16.79 -0.82
CA PHE A 230 -1.68 -17.90 0.07
C PHE A 230 -3.19 -18.21 0.10
N PRO A 231 -4.12 -17.23 0.31
CA PRO A 231 -5.55 -17.49 0.19
C PRO A 231 -5.97 -17.97 -1.19
N VAL A 232 -5.33 -17.48 -2.27
CA VAL A 232 -5.63 -17.94 -3.64
C VAL A 232 -5.23 -19.39 -3.84
N ALA A 233 -4.04 -19.79 -3.36
CA ALA A 233 -3.62 -21.20 -3.39
C ALA A 233 -4.55 -22.09 -2.57
N ALA A 234 -4.97 -21.62 -1.39
CA ALA A 234 -5.96 -22.32 -0.56
C ALA A 234 -7.31 -22.45 -1.29
N TYR A 235 -7.79 -21.41 -1.96
CA TYR A 235 -9.00 -21.46 -2.77
C TYR A 235 -8.90 -22.51 -3.87
N LEU A 236 -7.80 -22.57 -4.63
CA LEU A 236 -7.60 -23.60 -5.66
C LEU A 236 -7.58 -25.02 -5.07
N ALA A 237 -7.00 -25.20 -3.89
CA ALA A 237 -7.01 -26.50 -3.21
C ALA A 237 -8.43 -26.92 -2.84
N VAL A 238 -9.24 -26.00 -2.33
CA VAL A 238 -10.65 -26.23 -1.95
C VAL A 238 -11.53 -26.55 -3.15
N THR A 239 -11.29 -25.91 -4.29
CA THR A 239 -12.03 -26.19 -5.54
C THR A 239 -11.60 -27.52 -6.19
N GLY A 240 -10.67 -28.26 -5.59
CA GLY A 240 -10.22 -29.56 -6.06
C GLY A 240 -9.04 -29.53 -7.04
N ASP A 241 -8.53 -28.37 -7.36
CA ASP A 241 -7.40 -28.18 -8.28
C ASP A 241 -6.07 -28.19 -7.51
N TRP A 242 -5.76 -29.35 -6.94
CA TRP A 242 -4.58 -29.55 -6.11
C TRP A 242 -3.24 -29.28 -6.83
N PHE A 243 -3.21 -29.60 -8.14
CA PHE A 243 -2.00 -29.38 -8.93
C PHE A 243 -1.66 -27.89 -9.02
N ASN A 244 -2.64 -27.06 -9.39
CA ASN A 244 -2.45 -25.63 -9.47
C ASN A 244 -2.30 -24.95 -8.10
N ALA A 245 -2.97 -25.48 -7.07
CA ALA A 245 -2.82 -25.01 -5.70
C ALA A 245 -1.39 -25.16 -5.17
N ILE A 246 -0.80 -26.36 -5.32
CA ILE A 246 0.58 -26.65 -4.91
C ILE A 246 1.57 -25.86 -5.76
N GLY A 247 1.33 -25.79 -7.08
CA GLY A 247 2.13 -25.02 -8.01
C GLY A 247 2.16 -23.53 -7.63
N LEU A 248 1.00 -22.94 -7.35
CA LEU A 248 0.89 -21.54 -6.93
C LEU A 248 1.53 -21.30 -5.57
N ALA A 249 1.37 -22.21 -4.61
CA ALA A 249 2.00 -22.12 -3.30
C ALA A 249 3.53 -22.17 -3.39
N ALA A 250 4.09 -23.07 -4.20
CA ALA A 250 5.52 -23.15 -4.46
C ALA A 250 6.03 -21.88 -5.19
N TYR A 251 5.33 -21.43 -6.21
CA TYR A 251 5.66 -20.21 -6.95
C TYR A 251 5.58 -18.97 -6.05
N GLY A 252 4.55 -18.87 -5.23
CA GLY A 252 4.36 -17.78 -4.28
C GLY A 252 5.46 -17.73 -3.22
N GLY A 253 5.78 -18.87 -2.62
CA GLY A 253 6.82 -18.96 -1.60
C GLY A 253 8.24 -18.78 -2.12
N ILE A 254 8.53 -19.26 -3.35
CA ILE A 254 9.89 -19.22 -3.92
C ILE A 254 10.07 -18.00 -4.82
N VAL A 255 9.18 -17.76 -5.79
CA VAL A 255 9.39 -16.72 -6.80
C VAL A 255 8.88 -15.37 -6.33
N ILE A 256 7.61 -15.28 -5.89
CA ILE A 256 7.02 -13.99 -5.50
C ILE A 256 7.71 -13.47 -4.23
N SER A 257 7.90 -14.32 -3.22
CA SER A 257 8.50 -13.89 -1.95
C SER A 257 9.99 -13.56 -2.06
N GLN A 258 10.74 -14.23 -2.95
CA GLN A 258 12.17 -13.95 -3.14
C GLN A 258 12.43 -12.82 -4.15
N SER A 259 11.46 -12.48 -5.00
CA SER A 259 11.60 -11.35 -5.92
C SER A 259 11.83 -10.02 -5.19
N ASP A 260 11.29 -9.86 -3.98
CA ASP A 260 11.55 -8.70 -3.11
C ASP A 260 13.05 -8.56 -2.77
N ASN A 261 13.68 -9.64 -2.32
CA ASN A 261 15.09 -9.65 -1.97
C ASN A 261 15.99 -9.40 -3.18
N LEU A 262 15.66 -10.03 -4.32
CA LEU A 262 16.45 -9.88 -5.56
C LEU A 262 16.39 -8.46 -6.10
N ILE A 263 15.24 -7.82 -6.10
CA ILE A 263 15.05 -6.46 -6.60
C ILE A 263 15.71 -5.45 -5.68
N ARG A 264 15.60 -5.61 -4.35
CA ARG A 264 16.31 -4.75 -3.37
C ARG A 264 17.83 -4.86 -3.47
N PHE A 265 18.34 -5.99 -3.94
CA PHE A 265 19.78 -6.15 -4.16
C PHE A 265 20.25 -5.43 -5.44
N ILE A 266 19.36 -5.23 -6.43
CA ILE A 266 19.67 -4.60 -7.72
C ILE A 266 19.45 -3.07 -7.67
N LEU A 267 18.48 -2.61 -6.86
CA LEU A 267 18.16 -1.19 -6.68
C LEU A 267 19.02 -0.53 -5.61
#